data_34bf82ba25713a9d08672d1d68896c92
#
_entry.id   34bf82ba25713a9d08672d1d68896c92
#
_cell.length_a   1.000
_cell.length_b   1.000
_cell.length_c   1.000
_cell.angle_alpha   90.00
_cell.angle_beta   90.00
_cell.angle_gamma   90.00
#
_symmetry.space_group_name_H-M   'P 1'
#
loop_
_entity.id
_entity.type
_entity.pdbx_description
1 polymer ?
#
loop_
_entity_poly.entity_id
_entity_poly.type
_entity_poly.pdbx_seq_one_letter_code
_entity_poly.pdbx_strand_id
1 'polypeptide(L)'
;MPDEHLDLTVTIDDTGANGSMLGSGAVVIMDDTTNVVGAAHRIVKFFAHESCGQCTPCREGTTWLENMLWRILNKHGRPMDVEMLLDVCDNISPGLRWPPAQTTICPLGPSAVSPVRSIMTHFRDEVDAMIVAAEEAPVG
;
A
#
# COMPACT_ATOMS: atom_id res chain seq x y z
N MET A 1 4.34 12.17 0.21
CA MET A 1 3.30 13.19 -0.08
C MET A 1 3.88 14.08 -1.17
N PRO A 2 3.16 14.38 -2.27
CA PRO A 2 3.63 15.29 -3.32
C PRO A 2 3.96 16.68 -2.78
N ASP A 3 4.91 17.39 -3.41
CA ASP A 3 5.36 18.72 -2.96
C ASP A 3 4.22 19.75 -2.92
N GLU A 4 3.26 19.61 -3.83
CA GLU A 4 2.05 20.47 -3.91
C GLU A 4 1.11 20.33 -2.70
N HIS A 5 1.29 19.26 -1.89
CA HIS A 5 0.50 18.99 -0.70
C HIS A 5 1.22 19.35 0.61
N LEU A 6 2.38 20.01 0.56
CA LEU A 6 3.15 20.36 1.77
C LEU A 6 2.42 21.35 2.67
N ASP A 7 1.64 22.26 2.06
CA ASP A 7 0.84 23.27 2.77
C ASP A 7 -0.61 22.82 3.06
N LEU A 8 -0.91 21.52 2.83
CA LEU A 8 -2.24 20.98 3.05
C LEU A 8 -2.62 21.04 4.53
N THR A 9 -3.82 21.53 4.81
CA THR A 9 -4.35 21.50 6.18
C THR A 9 -4.64 20.06 6.59
N VAL A 10 -4.18 19.66 7.78
CA VAL A 10 -4.33 18.29 8.29
C VAL A 10 -5.73 18.14 8.89
N THR A 11 -6.74 18.12 8.02
CA THR A 11 -8.14 17.85 8.34
C THR A 11 -8.63 16.58 7.64
N ILE A 12 -9.76 16.03 8.08
CA ILE A 12 -10.39 14.85 7.45
C ILE A 12 -10.77 15.17 5.99
N ASP A 13 -11.32 16.37 5.77
CA ASP A 13 -11.83 16.77 4.45
C ASP A 13 -10.67 17.02 3.47
N ASP A 14 -9.67 17.81 3.89
CA ASP A 14 -8.54 18.17 3.02
C ASP A 14 -7.67 16.96 2.69
N THR A 15 -7.35 16.10 3.67
CA THR A 15 -6.60 14.87 3.41
C THR A 15 -7.39 13.92 2.52
N GLY A 16 -8.70 13.80 2.74
CA GLY A 16 -9.59 12.98 1.93
C GLY A 16 -9.72 13.45 0.48
N ALA A 17 -9.83 14.77 0.27
CA ALA A 17 -9.89 15.37 -1.07
C ALA A 17 -8.60 15.12 -1.89
N ASN A 18 -7.47 14.93 -1.22
CA ASN A 18 -6.17 14.70 -1.83
C ASN A 18 -5.74 13.21 -1.83
N GLY A 19 -6.71 12.30 -1.80
CA GLY A 19 -6.47 10.86 -1.95
C GLY A 19 -5.78 10.20 -0.75
N SER A 20 -5.81 10.84 0.41
CA SER A 20 -5.24 10.33 1.65
C SER A 20 -6.32 10.11 2.71
N MET A 21 -5.93 9.78 3.92
CA MET A 21 -6.83 9.61 5.05
C MET A 21 -6.12 10.05 6.33
N LEU A 22 -6.75 10.96 7.08
CA LEU A 22 -6.18 11.43 8.35
C LEU A 22 -6.02 10.31 9.38
N GLY A 23 -6.92 9.35 9.39
CA GLY A 23 -6.93 8.27 10.37
C GLY A 23 -7.03 8.79 11.80
N SER A 24 -6.10 8.37 12.66
CA SER A 24 -5.98 8.84 14.05
C SER A 24 -5.16 10.13 14.20
N GLY A 25 -4.72 10.74 13.10
CA GLY A 25 -3.89 11.94 13.11
C GLY A 25 -2.40 11.70 13.34
N ALA A 26 -1.96 10.45 13.30
CA ALA A 26 -0.53 10.14 13.39
C ALA A 26 0.20 10.51 12.09
N VAL A 27 1.32 11.21 12.21
CA VAL A 27 2.18 11.58 11.09
C VAL A 27 3.55 10.95 11.30
N VAL A 28 4.03 10.22 10.30
CA VAL A 28 5.36 9.63 10.27
C VAL A 28 6.16 10.29 9.16
N ILE A 29 7.25 10.95 9.52
CA ILE A 29 8.18 11.57 8.56
C ILE A 29 9.27 10.54 8.25
N MET A 30 9.51 10.33 6.98
CA MET A 30 10.54 9.44 6.46
C MET A 30 11.48 10.25 5.56
N ASP A 31 12.77 9.96 5.63
CA ASP A 31 13.76 10.56 4.75
C ASP A 31 13.93 9.75 3.45
N ASP A 32 14.75 10.26 2.56
CA ASP A 32 15.04 9.66 1.24
C ASP A 32 15.84 8.35 1.31
N THR A 33 16.33 7.96 2.48
CA THR A 33 17.00 6.67 2.70
C THR A 33 16.02 5.56 3.08
N THR A 34 14.77 5.91 3.35
CA THR A 34 13.75 4.95 3.79
C THR A 34 13.27 4.09 2.63
N ASN A 35 13.34 2.77 2.80
CA ASN A 35 12.74 1.83 1.85
C ASN A 35 11.21 1.86 1.97
N VAL A 36 10.55 2.51 1.01
CA VAL A 36 9.08 2.68 1.01
C VAL A 36 8.32 1.36 0.89
N VAL A 37 8.87 0.37 0.16
CA VAL A 37 8.28 -0.98 0.05
C VAL A 37 8.35 -1.69 1.40
N GLY A 38 9.47 -1.52 2.12
CA GLY A 38 9.63 -2.06 3.47
C GLY A 38 8.64 -1.45 4.46
N ALA A 39 8.37 -0.14 4.34
CA ALA A 39 7.36 0.54 5.15
C ALA A 39 5.95 0.00 4.83
N ALA A 40 5.60 -0.12 3.54
CA ALA A 40 4.32 -0.71 3.11
C ALA A 40 4.15 -2.15 3.61
N HIS A 41 5.17 -2.97 3.45
CA HIS A 41 5.14 -4.36 3.92
C HIS A 41 4.86 -4.46 5.42
N ARG A 42 5.53 -3.63 6.23
CA ARG A 42 5.31 -3.62 7.69
C ARG A 42 3.89 -3.24 8.07
N ILE A 43 3.31 -2.25 7.39
CA ILE A 43 1.93 -1.80 7.62
C ILE A 43 0.94 -2.90 7.20
N VAL A 44 1.10 -3.46 6.01
CA VAL A 44 0.21 -4.51 5.49
C VAL A 44 0.28 -5.78 6.33
N LYS A 45 1.48 -6.16 6.79
CA LYS A 45 1.66 -7.30 7.72
C LYS A 45 0.87 -7.11 9.01
N PHE A 46 0.84 -5.90 9.55
CA PHE A 46 0.00 -5.58 10.70
C PHE A 46 -1.48 -5.79 10.35
N PHE A 47 -1.98 -5.25 9.24
CA PHE A 47 -3.38 -5.41 8.85
C PHE A 47 -3.76 -6.86 8.53
N ALA A 48 -2.87 -7.64 7.93
CA ALA A 48 -3.08 -9.07 7.69
C ALA A 48 -3.25 -9.83 9.01
N HIS A 49 -2.43 -9.52 10.02
CA HIS A 49 -2.53 -10.10 11.36
C HIS A 49 -3.82 -9.69 12.09
N GLU A 50 -4.23 -8.43 11.98
CA GLU A 50 -5.41 -7.88 12.67
C GLU A 50 -6.74 -8.19 11.93
N SER A 51 -6.68 -8.76 10.73
CA SER A 51 -7.89 -9.17 10.01
C SER A 51 -8.66 -10.21 10.81
N CYS A 52 -9.94 -9.91 11.11
CA CYS A 52 -10.80 -10.86 11.83
C CYS A 52 -11.22 -12.09 11.00
N GLY A 53 -10.89 -12.11 9.68
CA GLY A 53 -11.18 -13.21 8.77
C GLY A 53 -12.61 -13.27 8.23
N GLN A 54 -13.51 -12.36 8.60
CA GLN A 54 -14.91 -12.41 8.20
C GLN A 54 -15.12 -12.17 6.70
N CYS A 55 -14.50 -11.13 6.15
CA CYS A 55 -14.66 -10.76 4.75
C CYS A 55 -13.57 -11.40 3.90
N THR A 56 -13.94 -12.20 2.91
CA THR A 56 -12.97 -12.87 2.02
C THR A 56 -11.97 -11.91 1.37
N PRO A 57 -12.39 -10.76 0.78
CA PRO A 57 -11.43 -9.84 0.17
C PRO A 57 -10.37 -9.32 1.16
N CYS A 58 -10.76 -9.05 2.40
CA CYS A 58 -9.84 -8.62 3.45
C CYS A 58 -8.93 -9.77 3.91
N ARG A 59 -9.51 -10.93 4.28
CA ARG A 59 -8.76 -12.07 4.80
C ARG A 59 -7.68 -12.55 3.83
N GLU A 60 -8.08 -12.81 2.59
CA GLU A 60 -7.17 -13.33 1.57
C GLU A 60 -6.32 -12.20 0.97
N GLY A 61 -6.95 -11.06 0.65
CA GLY A 61 -6.28 -9.97 -0.02
C GLY A 61 -5.15 -9.34 0.80
N THR A 62 -5.33 -9.12 2.11
CA THR A 62 -4.25 -8.57 2.95
C THR A 62 -3.06 -9.53 3.04
N THR A 63 -3.31 -10.83 3.10
CA THR A 63 -2.26 -11.85 3.06
C THR A 63 -1.53 -11.88 1.71
N TRP A 64 -2.25 -11.72 0.60
CA TRP A 64 -1.64 -11.65 -0.72
C TRP A 64 -0.80 -10.38 -0.90
N LEU A 65 -1.30 -9.23 -0.44
CA LEU A 65 -0.53 -7.98 -0.45
C LEU A 65 0.75 -8.12 0.37
N GLU A 66 0.69 -8.70 1.57
CA GLU A 66 1.87 -8.97 2.39
C GLU A 66 2.90 -9.83 1.65
N ASN A 67 2.47 -10.97 1.11
CA ASN A 67 3.35 -11.90 0.40
C ASN A 67 4.00 -11.28 -0.84
N MET A 68 3.28 -10.49 -1.63
CA MET A 68 3.83 -9.83 -2.81
C MET A 68 4.83 -8.73 -2.43
N LEU A 69 4.53 -7.91 -1.44
CA LEU A 69 5.46 -6.90 -0.93
C LEU A 69 6.71 -7.55 -0.33
N TRP A 70 6.56 -8.64 0.42
CA TRP A 70 7.68 -9.41 0.94
C TRP A 70 8.57 -9.94 -0.20
N ARG A 71 7.97 -10.44 -1.27
CA ARG A 71 8.69 -10.95 -2.44
C ARG A 71 9.51 -9.86 -3.12
N ILE A 72 8.93 -8.69 -3.36
CA ILE A 72 9.64 -7.54 -3.93
C ILE A 72 10.80 -7.12 -3.02
N LEU A 73 10.55 -7.01 -1.72
CA LEU A 73 11.52 -6.58 -0.72
C LEU A 73 12.72 -7.54 -0.62
N ASN A 74 12.50 -8.84 -0.84
CA ASN A 74 13.52 -9.88 -0.76
C ASN A 74 14.11 -10.27 -2.14
N LYS A 75 14.02 -9.40 -3.14
CA LYS A 75 14.60 -9.62 -4.49
C LYS A 75 14.01 -10.83 -5.23
N HIS A 76 12.76 -11.12 -5.01
CA HIS A 76 11.98 -12.14 -5.73
C HIS A 76 10.78 -11.51 -6.46
N GLY A 77 10.81 -10.19 -6.67
CA GLY A 77 9.79 -9.45 -7.40
C GLY A 77 9.68 -9.92 -8.85
N ARG A 78 8.49 -9.82 -9.41
CA ARG A 78 8.18 -10.19 -10.79
C ARG A 78 7.62 -8.97 -11.52
N PRO A 79 7.81 -8.85 -12.86
CA PRO A 79 7.34 -7.69 -13.62
C PRO A 79 5.85 -7.35 -13.43
N MET A 80 5.01 -8.36 -13.18
CA MET A 80 3.56 -8.18 -13.00
C MET A 80 3.13 -7.89 -11.55
N ASP A 81 4.07 -7.84 -10.60
CA ASP A 81 3.71 -7.75 -9.18
C ASP A 81 3.00 -6.44 -8.82
N VAL A 82 3.37 -5.33 -9.45
CA VAL A 82 2.73 -4.04 -9.17
C VAL A 82 1.29 -4.02 -9.66
N GLU A 83 1.03 -4.51 -10.86
CA GLU A 83 -0.31 -4.63 -11.42
C GLU A 83 -1.18 -5.58 -10.57
N MET A 84 -0.61 -6.70 -10.13
CA MET A 84 -1.30 -7.65 -9.25
C MET A 84 -1.59 -7.05 -7.88
N LEU A 85 -0.67 -6.27 -7.31
CA LEU A 85 -0.90 -5.53 -6.06
C LEU A 85 -2.07 -4.57 -6.20
N LEU A 86 -2.12 -3.80 -7.29
CA LEU A 86 -3.20 -2.85 -7.56
C LEU A 86 -4.54 -3.56 -7.80
N ASP A 87 -4.56 -4.70 -8.51
CA ASP A 87 -5.76 -5.50 -8.72
C ASP A 87 -6.32 -6.04 -7.39
N VAL A 88 -5.45 -6.59 -6.52
CA VAL A 88 -5.86 -7.03 -5.19
C VAL A 88 -6.37 -5.85 -4.35
N CYS A 89 -5.74 -4.69 -4.44
CA CYS A 89 -6.22 -3.47 -3.80
C CYS A 89 -7.64 -3.11 -4.27
N ASP A 90 -7.92 -3.19 -5.58
CA ASP A 90 -9.25 -2.90 -6.13
C ASP A 90 -10.31 -3.92 -5.69
N ASN A 91 -9.94 -5.17 -5.48
CA ASN A 91 -10.84 -6.18 -4.92
C ASN A 91 -11.24 -5.91 -3.46
N ILE A 92 -10.38 -5.25 -2.68
CA ILE A 92 -10.66 -4.89 -1.28
C ILE A 92 -11.33 -3.52 -1.18
N SER A 93 -10.83 -2.53 -1.90
CA SER A 93 -11.32 -1.15 -1.87
C SER A 93 -11.06 -0.48 -3.22
N PRO A 94 -12.06 -0.44 -4.13
CA PRO A 94 -11.90 0.13 -5.46
C PRO A 94 -11.56 1.62 -5.44
N GLY A 95 -10.47 1.96 -6.13
CA GLY A 95 -10.02 3.34 -6.30
C GLY A 95 -9.46 3.99 -5.03
N LEU A 96 -8.79 5.13 -5.23
CA LEU A 96 -8.25 5.96 -4.14
C LEU A 96 -9.18 7.16 -3.96
N ARG A 97 -10.10 7.09 -3.02
CA ARG A 97 -11.10 8.14 -2.77
C ARG A 97 -11.55 8.15 -1.32
N TRP A 98 -12.10 9.26 -0.88
CA TRP A 98 -12.76 9.40 0.40
C TRP A 98 -14.25 9.80 0.24
N PRO A 99 -15.21 9.19 0.92
CA PRO A 99 -15.04 7.97 1.73
C PRO A 99 -14.62 6.78 0.86
N PRO A 100 -13.84 5.83 1.41
CA PRO A 100 -13.32 4.71 0.62
C PRO A 100 -14.48 3.84 0.11
N ALA A 101 -14.44 3.46 -1.16
CA ALA A 101 -15.26 2.36 -1.63
C ALA A 101 -14.71 1.07 -1.00
N GLN A 102 -15.60 0.20 -0.54
CA GLN A 102 -15.18 -1.03 0.13
C GLN A 102 -16.07 -2.20 -0.23
N THR A 103 -15.46 -3.36 -0.35
CA THR A 103 -16.13 -4.66 -0.50
C THR A 103 -16.18 -5.41 0.83
N THR A 104 -15.69 -4.78 1.89
CA THR A 104 -15.57 -5.32 3.24
C THR A 104 -16.54 -4.62 4.19
N ILE A 105 -16.96 -5.30 5.26
CA ILE A 105 -17.94 -4.78 6.23
C ILE A 105 -17.37 -3.61 7.03
N CYS A 106 -16.09 -3.64 7.37
CA CYS A 106 -15.43 -2.61 8.17
C CYS A 106 -14.29 -1.93 7.40
N PRO A 107 -13.79 -0.77 7.88
CA PRO A 107 -12.75 0.00 7.21
C PRO A 107 -11.33 -0.59 7.28
N LEU A 108 -11.12 -1.75 7.92
CA LEU A 108 -9.79 -2.36 8.01
C LEU A 108 -9.23 -2.67 6.62
N GLY A 109 -10.04 -3.24 5.72
CA GLY A 109 -9.64 -3.51 4.34
C GLY A 109 -9.18 -2.26 3.60
N PRO A 110 -10.01 -1.20 3.47
CA PRO A 110 -9.60 0.07 2.89
C PRO A 110 -8.34 0.69 3.53
N SER A 111 -8.20 0.58 4.84
CA SER A 111 -7.02 1.08 5.55
C SER A 111 -5.74 0.33 5.20
N ALA A 112 -5.83 -0.97 4.93
CA ALA A 112 -4.70 -1.78 4.47
C ALA A 112 -4.28 -1.43 3.03
N VAL A 113 -5.25 -1.10 2.18
CA VAL A 113 -5.04 -0.79 0.76
C VAL A 113 -4.41 0.58 0.54
N SER A 114 -4.82 1.58 1.32
CA SER A 114 -4.42 2.97 1.13
C SER A 114 -2.89 3.17 1.05
N PRO A 115 -2.06 2.67 1.97
CA PRO A 115 -0.61 2.83 1.89
C PRO A 115 0.01 2.09 0.69
N VAL A 116 -0.49 0.90 0.35
CA VAL A 116 0.01 0.14 -0.81
C VAL A 116 -0.24 0.91 -2.08
N ARG A 117 -1.48 1.33 -2.32
CA ARG A 117 -1.86 2.07 -3.51
C ARG A 117 -1.10 3.39 -3.63
N SER A 118 -0.97 4.14 -2.53
CA SER A 118 -0.22 5.40 -2.52
C SER A 118 1.24 5.20 -2.91
N ILE A 119 1.90 4.18 -2.36
CA ILE A 119 3.30 3.88 -2.69
C ILE A 119 3.44 3.43 -4.15
N MET A 120 2.57 2.55 -4.65
CA MET A 120 2.59 2.12 -6.04
C MET A 120 2.29 3.28 -7.03
N THR A 121 1.63 4.33 -6.59
CA THR A 121 1.33 5.52 -7.40
C THR A 121 2.46 6.54 -7.39
N HIS A 122 3.01 6.85 -6.22
CA HIS A 122 3.96 7.95 -6.05
C HIS A 122 5.43 7.53 -6.08
N PHE A 123 5.73 6.25 -5.88
CA PHE A 123 7.08 5.68 -5.83
C PHE A 123 7.24 4.53 -6.82
N ARG A 124 6.49 4.57 -7.92
CA ARG A 124 6.48 3.51 -8.94
C ARG A 124 7.89 3.17 -9.45
N ASP A 125 8.68 4.18 -9.76
CA ASP A 125 10.02 4.00 -10.31
C ASP A 125 10.96 3.27 -9.33
N GLU A 126 10.84 3.55 -8.04
CA GLU A 126 11.62 2.86 -7.00
C GLU A 126 11.22 1.39 -6.88
N VAL A 127 9.93 1.09 -6.94
CA VAL A 127 9.41 -0.27 -6.89
C VAL A 127 9.85 -1.07 -8.12
N ASP A 128 9.73 -0.49 -9.31
CA ASP A 128 10.13 -1.12 -10.56
C ASP A 128 11.65 -1.39 -10.57
N ALA A 129 12.47 -0.46 -10.07
CA ALA A 129 13.92 -0.64 -9.94
C ALA A 129 14.27 -1.82 -9.01
N MET A 130 13.51 -2.03 -7.93
CA MET A 130 13.70 -3.19 -7.03
C MET A 130 13.36 -4.52 -7.74
N ILE A 131 12.37 -4.52 -8.63
CA ILE A 131 11.97 -5.70 -9.39
C ILE A 131 13.03 -6.04 -10.46
N VAL A 132 13.50 -5.04 -11.21
CA VAL A 132 14.56 -5.22 -12.24
C VAL A 132 15.85 -5.72 -11.60
N ALA A 133 16.26 -5.14 -10.47
CA ALA A 133 17.44 -5.58 -9.74
C ALA A 133 17.34 -7.04 -9.23
N ALA A 134 16.12 -7.55 -9.08
CA ALA A 134 15.88 -8.93 -8.72
C ALA A 134 16.08 -9.89 -9.92
N GLU A 135 15.71 -9.49 -11.13
CA GLU A 135 15.89 -10.28 -12.35
C GLU A 135 17.37 -10.42 -12.75
N GLU A 136 18.19 -9.41 -12.46
CA GLU A 136 19.63 -9.40 -12.77
C GLU A 136 20.46 -10.18 -11.74
N ALA A 137 19.89 -10.56 -10.60
CA ALA A 137 20.60 -11.31 -9.58
C ALA A 137 20.81 -12.77 -10.06
N PRO A 138 22.05 -13.30 -10.07
CA PRO A 138 22.30 -14.66 -10.46
C PRO A 138 21.56 -15.61 -9.52
N VAL A 139 20.80 -16.54 -10.09
CA VAL A 139 20.15 -17.62 -9.36
C VAL A 139 21.26 -18.52 -8.79
N GLY A 140 21.55 -18.36 -7.51
CA GLY A 140 22.52 -19.17 -6.78
C GLY A 140 21.97 -20.54 -6.39
#